data_26ab5c8cbcc478332692ca89cc0a64c7
#
_entry.id   26ab5c8cbcc478332692ca89cc0a64c7
#
_cell.length_a   1.000
_cell.length_b   1.000
_cell.length_c   1.000
_cell.angle_alpha   90.00
_cell.angle_beta   90.00
_cell.angle_gamma   90.00
#
_symmetry.space_group_name_H-M   'P 1'
#
loop_
_entity.id
_entity.type
_entity.pdbx_description
1 polymer ?
#
loop_
_entity_poly.entity_id
_entity_poly.type
_entity_poly.pdbx_seq_one_letter_code
_entity_poly.pdbx_strand_id
1 'polypeptide(L)'
;MNSKGKSQTPSLASLLHGISFFYGAAQRLRATCYRHQVFPSHELPCKVISVGNITVGGTGKTPMTIHVAGEIKRAGFNVVIVSRGYKGGAEKHGGIVSDGRTLYMDAELAGDEPYMIACRLKGVPVVVGKNRFAAGMLAIGKYRPDVIVLDDAFQHLKLKRDLDLVLLDHMRPFGNTHLLPRGALREPVSSLARSAACILTRCRVGAEEAVMSSLAGIQGLAPGIPVFTSSHVPYWYAVHRGEHKSFEAVPNVFSAKDFDQMKHRKVFCFSGIARNDDFQHTVNDLGFKVTGLLEFSDHHQYTEDDLATILRCAGDTGADRLITTEKDHARIAFRGPLPMELIVVGVKVSFGDNDRSFSSFLHDRLKLST
;
A
#
# COMPACT_ATOMS: atom_id res chain seq x y z
N MET A 1 28.89 -53.68 -20.60
CA MET A 1 27.58 -53.28 -20.09
C MET A 1 27.60 -51.82 -19.79
N ASN A 2 27.06 -51.00 -20.70
CA ASN A 2 27.06 -49.53 -20.58
C ASN A 2 25.82 -49.07 -19.83
N SER A 3 26.00 -48.56 -18.60
CA SER A 3 24.98 -47.81 -17.90
C SER A 3 25.00 -46.36 -18.42
N LYS A 4 24.11 -46.05 -19.36
CA LYS A 4 23.82 -44.68 -19.79
C LYS A 4 23.20 -43.94 -18.56
N GLY A 5 23.94 -43.02 -17.96
CA GLY A 5 23.43 -42.08 -16.99
C GLY A 5 22.27 -41.29 -17.63
N LYS A 6 21.06 -41.45 -17.10
CA LYS A 6 19.91 -40.60 -17.41
C LYS A 6 20.24 -39.19 -16.93
N SER A 7 20.47 -38.26 -17.83
CA SER A 7 20.48 -36.84 -17.52
C SER A 7 19.07 -36.46 -17.02
N GLN A 8 18.92 -36.33 -15.70
CA GLN A 8 17.68 -35.79 -15.10
C GLN A 8 17.59 -34.33 -15.50
N THR A 9 16.63 -33.98 -16.32
CA THR A 9 16.24 -32.59 -16.53
C THR A 9 15.88 -31.97 -15.16
N PRO A 10 16.46 -30.82 -14.78
CA PRO A 10 16.17 -30.20 -13.49
C PRO A 10 14.66 -29.92 -13.39
N SER A 11 14.07 -30.27 -12.27
CA SER A 11 12.67 -29.94 -12.03
C SER A 11 12.47 -28.41 -12.04
N LEU A 12 11.28 -27.94 -12.44
CA LEU A 12 10.93 -26.51 -12.42
C LEU A 12 11.28 -25.86 -11.06
N ALA A 13 11.06 -26.58 -9.97
CA ALA A 13 11.40 -26.13 -8.62
C ALA A 13 12.91 -25.90 -8.43
N SER A 14 13.74 -26.80 -8.99
CA SER A 14 15.21 -26.68 -8.93
C SER A 14 15.70 -25.49 -9.75
N LEU A 15 15.11 -25.26 -10.93
CA LEU A 15 15.42 -24.10 -11.77
C LEU A 15 15.06 -22.79 -11.07
N LEU A 16 13.85 -22.69 -10.51
CA LEU A 16 13.40 -21.51 -9.75
C LEU A 16 14.30 -21.27 -8.52
N HIS A 17 14.79 -22.33 -7.87
CA HIS A 17 15.71 -22.21 -6.75
C HIS A 17 17.04 -21.59 -7.19
N GLY A 18 17.62 -22.08 -8.28
CA GLY A 18 18.86 -21.54 -8.86
C GLY A 18 18.70 -20.04 -9.20
N ILE A 19 17.63 -19.67 -9.91
CA ILE A 19 17.36 -18.27 -10.26
C ILE A 19 17.21 -17.40 -9.00
N SER A 20 16.49 -17.87 -7.97
CA SER A 20 16.34 -17.14 -6.70
C SER A 20 17.68 -16.93 -5.98
N PHE A 21 18.58 -17.91 -6.05
CA PHE A 21 19.92 -17.78 -5.47
C PHE A 21 20.72 -16.63 -6.15
N PHE A 22 20.75 -16.62 -7.48
CA PHE A 22 21.43 -15.56 -8.25
C PHE A 22 20.76 -14.20 -8.03
N TYR A 23 19.43 -14.14 -7.99
CA TYR A 23 18.71 -12.93 -7.64
C TYR A 23 19.11 -12.41 -6.26
N GLY A 24 19.19 -13.30 -5.26
CA GLY A 24 19.63 -12.94 -3.92
C GLY A 24 21.07 -12.45 -3.84
N ALA A 25 21.99 -13.08 -4.58
CA ALA A 25 23.37 -12.63 -4.69
C ALA A 25 23.46 -11.24 -5.32
N ALA A 26 22.72 -11.00 -6.40
CA ALA A 26 22.65 -9.69 -7.06
C ALA A 26 22.10 -8.59 -6.12
N GLN A 27 21.04 -8.89 -5.34
CA GLN A 27 20.48 -7.94 -4.36
C GLN A 27 21.48 -7.62 -3.23
N ARG A 28 22.20 -8.62 -2.72
CA ARG A 28 23.25 -8.40 -1.70
C ARG A 28 24.39 -7.56 -2.25
N LEU A 29 24.88 -7.92 -3.44
CA LEU A 29 25.95 -7.16 -4.10
C LEU A 29 25.53 -5.71 -4.32
N ARG A 30 24.32 -5.48 -4.88
CA ARG A 30 23.78 -4.14 -5.06
C ARG A 30 23.71 -3.36 -3.75
N ALA A 31 23.19 -3.96 -2.68
CA ALA A 31 23.12 -3.31 -1.35
C ALA A 31 24.52 -2.97 -0.81
N THR A 32 25.50 -3.86 -1.01
CA THR A 32 26.90 -3.64 -0.61
C THR A 32 27.52 -2.49 -1.40
N CYS A 33 27.32 -2.42 -2.73
CA CYS A 33 27.82 -1.31 -3.56
C CYS A 33 27.27 0.04 -3.11
N TYR A 34 25.98 0.13 -2.72
CA TYR A 34 25.43 1.38 -2.14
C TYR A 34 25.99 1.68 -0.76
N ARG A 35 26.16 0.67 0.11
CA ARG A 35 26.72 0.84 1.46
C ARG A 35 28.14 1.39 1.41
N HIS A 36 28.97 0.89 0.49
CA HIS A 36 30.35 1.34 0.30
C HIS A 36 30.48 2.50 -0.69
N GLN A 37 29.38 3.16 -1.07
CA GLN A 37 29.35 4.32 -1.96
C GLN A 37 29.95 4.08 -3.36
N VAL A 38 30.09 2.81 -3.78
CA VAL A 38 30.44 2.45 -5.16
C VAL A 38 29.37 2.95 -6.14
N PHE A 39 28.09 2.85 -5.73
CA PHE A 39 26.99 3.49 -6.44
C PHE A 39 26.58 4.77 -5.71
N PRO A 40 26.42 5.89 -6.45
CA PRO A 40 26.03 7.15 -5.84
C PRO A 40 24.59 7.10 -5.30
N SER A 41 24.41 7.60 -4.09
CA SER A 41 23.09 7.91 -3.52
C SER A 41 22.95 9.42 -3.42
N HIS A 42 21.79 9.92 -3.87
CA HIS A 42 21.45 11.33 -3.79
C HIS A 42 20.85 11.67 -2.43
N GLU A 43 20.95 12.91 -2.02
CA GLU A 43 20.36 13.43 -0.79
C GLU A 43 19.45 14.62 -1.13
N LEU A 44 18.31 14.73 -0.43
CA LEU A 44 17.40 15.85 -0.55
C LEU A 44 17.61 16.80 0.63
N PRO A 45 17.44 18.12 0.45
CA PRO A 45 17.61 19.11 1.51
C PRO A 45 16.40 19.18 2.46
N CYS A 46 15.81 18.05 2.80
CA CYS A 46 14.72 17.89 3.77
C CYS A 46 14.76 16.48 4.34
N LYS A 47 13.99 16.19 5.38
CA LYS A 47 13.87 14.84 5.94
C LYS A 47 13.14 13.90 4.98
N VAL A 48 13.60 12.67 4.88
CA VAL A 48 13.03 11.66 3.99
C VAL A 48 12.67 10.40 4.76
N ILE A 49 11.38 10.06 4.76
CA ILE A 49 10.86 8.80 5.31
C ILE A 49 10.49 7.88 4.16
N SER A 50 10.89 6.62 4.22
CA SER A 50 10.43 5.59 3.31
C SER A 50 9.47 4.64 4.02
N VAL A 51 8.30 4.44 3.45
CA VAL A 51 7.37 3.38 3.82
C VAL A 51 7.47 2.30 2.75
N GLY A 52 7.83 1.08 3.13
CA GLY A 52 8.04 0.01 2.17
C GLY A 52 7.88 -1.38 2.79
N ASN A 53 8.23 -2.40 2.04
CA ASN A 53 8.22 -3.79 2.48
C ASN A 53 9.33 -4.59 1.81
N ILE A 54 9.55 -5.83 2.26
CA ILE A 54 10.52 -6.76 1.65
C ILE A 54 9.85 -7.89 0.88
N THR A 55 8.52 -7.96 0.82
CA THR A 55 7.74 -8.99 0.12
C THR A 55 6.96 -8.40 -1.03
N VAL A 56 6.61 -9.20 -2.04
CA VAL A 56 5.57 -8.83 -3.00
C VAL A 56 4.19 -8.98 -2.37
N GLY A 57 3.22 -8.21 -2.86
CA GLY A 57 1.84 -8.25 -2.40
C GLY A 57 1.45 -7.05 -1.53
N GLY A 58 0.18 -7.00 -1.17
CA GLY A 58 -0.42 -5.90 -0.43
C GLY A 58 -0.14 -6.00 1.07
N THR A 59 0.90 -5.37 1.58
CA THR A 59 1.23 -5.30 3.02
C THR A 59 0.64 -4.06 3.71
N GLY A 60 -0.19 -3.26 3.03
CA GLY A 60 -0.77 -2.05 3.60
C GLY A 60 0.13 -0.81 3.49
N LYS A 61 1.06 -0.77 2.51
CA LYS A 61 1.97 0.38 2.33
C LYS A 61 1.23 1.70 2.16
N THR A 62 0.30 1.78 1.23
CA THR A 62 -0.42 3.02 0.93
C THR A 62 -1.24 3.55 2.12
N PRO A 63 -2.04 2.74 2.85
CA PRO A 63 -2.66 3.19 4.09
C PRO A 63 -1.65 3.67 5.14
N MET A 64 -0.49 3.01 5.27
CA MET A 64 0.56 3.42 6.20
C MET A 64 1.22 4.73 5.76
N THR A 65 1.50 4.91 4.47
CA THR A 65 2.02 6.17 3.91
C THR A 65 1.08 7.33 4.23
N ILE A 66 -0.23 7.14 4.07
CA ILE A 66 -1.26 8.13 4.42
C ILE A 66 -1.24 8.41 5.93
N HIS A 67 -1.15 7.37 6.76
CA HIS A 67 -1.10 7.51 8.22
C HIS A 67 0.13 8.32 8.66
N VAL A 68 1.33 7.93 8.21
CA VAL A 68 2.60 8.61 8.55
C VAL A 68 2.59 10.07 8.10
N ALA A 69 2.18 10.34 6.86
CA ALA A 69 2.09 11.72 6.37
C ALA A 69 1.05 12.55 7.13
N GLY A 70 -0.07 11.93 7.52
CA GLY A 70 -1.10 12.55 8.36
C GLY A 70 -0.59 12.89 9.75
N GLU A 71 0.20 12.02 10.40
CA GLU A 71 0.84 12.27 11.70
C GLU A 71 1.79 13.48 11.62
N ILE A 72 2.68 13.50 10.62
CA ILE A 72 3.64 14.58 10.42
C ILE A 72 2.92 15.91 10.19
N LYS A 73 1.86 15.90 9.36
CA LYS A 73 1.04 17.09 9.12
C LYS A 73 0.34 17.58 10.40
N ARG A 74 -0.22 16.67 11.21
CA ARG A 74 -0.87 17.02 12.50
C ARG A 74 0.12 17.61 13.49
N ALA A 75 1.37 17.20 13.42
CA ALA A 75 2.46 17.81 14.19
C ALA A 75 2.89 19.21 13.70
N GLY A 76 2.26 19.74 12.63
CA GLY A 76 2.49 21.09 12.13
C GLY A 76 3.56 21.22 11.05
N PHE A 77 4.14 20.10 10.58
CA PHE A 77 5.18 20.12 9.55
C PHE A 77 4.60 20.09 8.14
N ASN A 78 5.31 20.74 7.23
CA ASN A 78 4.98 20.74 5.81
C ASN A 78 5.46 19.42 5.17
N VAL A 79 4.53 18.56 4.77
CA VAL A 79 4.81 17.23 4.24
C VAL A 79 4.38 17.09 2.79
N VAL A 80 5.17 16.37 2.00
CA VAL A 80 4.82 15.96 0.62
C VAL A 80 4.99 14.46 0.49
N ILE A 81 4.08 13.81 -0.22
CA ILE A 81 4.21 12.38 -0.56
C ILE A 81 4.78 12.25 -1.96
N VAL A 82 5.79 11.38 -2.10
CA VAL A 82 6.37 11.02 -3.41
C VAL A 82 6.17 9.52 -3.64
N SER A 83 5.41 9.19 -4.69
CA SER A 83 5.17 7.80 -5.11
C SER A 83 5.78 7.53 -6.48
N ARG A 84 5.78 6.27 -6.90
CA ARG A 84 6.29 5.85 -8.20
C ARG A 84 5.39 6.25 -9.37
N GLY A 85 4.08 6.22 -9.12
CA GLY A 85 3.12 6.26 -10.22
C GLY A 85 3.14 4.97 -11.04
N TYR A 86 3.24 3.82 -10.37
CA TYR A 86 3.34 2.51 -11.03
C TYR A 86 2.17 2.27 -11.98
N LYS A 87 2.47 1.90 -13.23
CA LYS A 87 1.54 1.77 -14.35
C LYS A 87 0.81 3.07 -14.76
N GLY A 88 1.08 4.21 -14.12
CA GLY A 88 0.53 5.50 -14.54
C GLY A 88 1.31 6.10 -15.71
N GLY A 89 0.63 6.86 -16.57
CA GLY A 89 1.25 7.53 -17.72
C GLY A 89 2.40 8.48 -17.35
N ALA A 90 2.34 9.08 -16.15
CA ALA A 90 3.35 9.99 -15.64
C ALA A 90 4.55 9.28 -14.95
N GLU A 91 4.57 7.94 -14.84
CA GLU A 91 5.63 7.21 -14.13
C GLU A 91 7.05 7.60 -14.60
N LYS A 92 7.27 7.75 -15.90
CA LYS A 92 8.58 8.02 -16.50
C LYS A 92 9.00 9.48 -16.38
N HIS A 93 8.07 10.38 -16.65
CA HIS A 93 8.33 11.84 -16.75
C HIS A 93 8.19 12.53 -15.40
N GLY A 94 7.46 11.92 -14.48
CA GLY A 94 7.12 12.52 -13.21
C GLY A 94 6.06 13.62 -13.34
N GLY A 95 5.59 14.13 -12.21
CA GLY A 95 4.66 15.26 -12.17
C GLY A 95 3.92 15.39 -10.84
N ILE A 96 3.13 16.45 -10.75
CA ILE A 96 2.33 16.76 -9.57
C ILE A 96 0.94 16.16 -9.77
N VAL A 97 0.57 15.21 -8.90
CA VAL A 97 -0.76 14.61 -8.89
C VAL A 97 -1.77 15.55 -8.24
N SER A 98 -1.35 16.16 -7.14
CA SER A 98 -2.17 17.09 -6.36
C SER A 98 -1.30 18.07 -5.56
N ASP A 99 -1.78 19.28 -5.34
CA ASP A 99 -1.21 20.24 -4.39
C ASP A 99 -1.81 20.11 -2.98
N GLY A 100 -2.62 19.05 -2.76
CA GLY A 100 -3.37 18.83 -1.52
C GLY A 100 -4.76 19.47 -1.51
N ARG A 101 -5.11 20.26 -2.52
CA ARG A 101 -6.44 20.88 -2.72
C ARG A 101 -7.04 20.51 -4.07
N THR A 102 -6.24 20.60 -5.12
CA THR A 102 -6.63 20.36 -6.51
C THR A 102 -5.96 19.10 -7.02
N LEU A 103 -6.72 18.25 -7.72
CA LEU A 103 -6.21 17.12 -8.49
C LEU A 103 -5.83 17.59 -9.89
N TYR A 104 -4.57 17.36 -10.28
CA TYR A 104 -4.06 17.70 -11.61
C TYR A 104 -3.97 16.48 -12.52
N MET A 105 -3.97 15.29 -11.96
CA MET A 105 -3.89 14.01 -12.67
C MET A 105 -4.99 13.08 -12.20
N ASP A 106 -5.52 12.30 -13.12
CA ASP A 106 -6.40 11.19 -12.86
C ASP A 106 -5.62 9.90 -12.51
N ALA A 107 -6.34 8.81 -12.26
CA ALA A 107 -5.72 7.53 -11.90
C ALA A 107 -4.93 6.92 -13.07
N GLU A 108 -5.31 7.19 -14.32
CA GLU A 108 -4.61 6.69 -15.51
C GLU A 108 -3.23 7.37 -15.65
N LEU A 109 -3.15 8.66 -15.41
CA LEU A 109 -1.89 9.41 -15.44
C LEU A 109 -1.05 9.19 -14.18
N ALA A 110 -1.66 9.32 -13.00
CA ALA A 110 -0.96 9.24 -11.72
C ALA A 110 -0.55 7.81 -11.33
N GLY A 111 -1.34 6.83 -11.73
CA GLY A 111 -1.40 5.50 -11.14
C GLY A 111 -2.40 5.44 -9.97
N ASP A 112 -2.99 4.27 -9.72
CA ASP A 112 -4.08 4.07 -8.76
C ASP A 112 -3.72 4.53 -7.34
N GLU A 113 -2.55 4.12 -6.85
CA GLU A 113 -2.12 4.39 -5.47
C GLU A 113 -1.87 5.88 -5.20
N PRO A 114 -1.08 6.62 -6.00
CA PRO A 114 -0.91 8.06 -5.80
C PRO A 114 -2.20 8.85 -5.95
N TYR A 115 -3.08 8.46 -6.88
CA TYR A 115 -4.38 9.08 -7.04
C TYR A 115 -5.23 8.89 -5.78
N MET A 116 -5.31 7.66 -5.26
CA MET A 116 -6.03 7.36 -4.02
C MET A 116 -5.45 8.14 -2.83
N ILE A 117 -4.12 8.24 -2.70
CA ILE A 117 -3.47 9.06 -1.66
C ILE A 117 -3.93 10.52 -1.76
N ALA A 118 -3.92 11.08 -2.97
CA ALA A 118 -4.31 12.48 -3.22
C ALA A 118 -5.78 12.73 -2.90
N CYS A 119 -6.66 11.78 -3.16
CA CYS A 119 -8.07 11.85 -2.80
C CYS A 119 -8.30 11.81 -1.28
N ARG A 120 -7.51 11.00 -0.57
CA ARG A 120 -7.70 10.74 0.88
C ARG A 120 -7.08 11.78 1.79
N LEU A 121 -5.91 12.31 1.44
CA LEU A 121 -5.12 13.14 2.35
C LEU A 121 -5.13 14.59 1.90
N LYS A 122 -6.17 15.32 2.30
CA LYS A 122 -6.31 16.76 2.00
C LYS A 122 -5.18 17.58 2.64
N GLY A 123 -4.72 18.60 1.90
CA GLY A 123 -3.69 19.52 2.34
C GLY A 123 -2.29 18.90 2.40
N VAL A 124 -2.07 17.76 1.72
CA VAL A 124 -0.75 17.15 1.50
C VAL A 124 -0.55 16.99 0.01
N PRO A 125 0.43 17.65 -0.60
CA PRO A 125 0.74 17.47 -2.00
C PRO A 125 1.23 16.05 -2.29
N VAL A 126 0.90 15.55 -3.49
CA VAL A 126 1.33 14.24 -3.98
C VAL A 126 2.05 14.41 -5.31
N VAL A 127 3.25 13.86 -5.42
CA VAL A 127 4.13 13.90 -6.59
C VAL A 127 4.46 12.49 -7.03
N VAL A 128 4.53 12.23 -8.32
CA VAL A 128 4.93 10.94 -8.86
C VAL A 128 6.20 11.03 -9.69
N GLY A 129 6.91 9.91 -9.79
CA GLY A 129 8.03 9.75 -10.69
C GLY A 129 8.86 8.51 -10.37
N LYS A 130 9.28 7.77 -11.40
CA LYS A 130 10.16 6.60 -11.27
C LYS A 130 11.51 6.98 -10.64
N ASN A 131 12.05 8.14 -11.01
CA ASN A 131 13.21 8.74 -10.36
C ASN A 131 12.75 9.55 -9.14
N ARG A 132 12.82 8.92 -7.94
CA ARG A 132 12.38 9.55 -6.68
C ARG A 132 13.17 10.80 -6.31
N PHE A 133 14.45 10.88 -6.72
CA PHE A 133 15.25 12.09 -6.49
C PHE A 133 14.71 13.25 -7.31
N ALA A 134 14.48 13.06 -8.61
CA ALA A 134 13.92 14.11 -9.48
C ALA A 134 12.52 14.54 -9.01
N ALA A 135 11.65 13.58 -8.64
CA ALA A 135 10.33 13.87 -8.07
C ALA A 135 10.42 14.61 -6.73
N GLY A 136 11.37 14.24 -5.88
CA GLY A 136 11.65 14.94 -4.62
C GLY A 136 12.14 16.37 -4.85
N MET A 137 13.02 16.61 -5.80
CA MET A 137 13.49 17.97 -6.16
C MET A 137 12.34 18.83 -6.72
N LEU A 138 11.44 18.25 -7.52
CA LEU A 138 10.22 18.94 -7.98
C LEU A 138 9.34 19.33 -6.77
N ALA A 139 9.16 18.41 -5.82
CA ALA A 139 8.39 18.67 -4.60
C ALA A 139 9.01 19.80 -3.77
N ILE A 140 10.33 19.82 -3.60
CA ILE A 140 11.06 20.84 -2.85
C ILE A 140 10.93 22.20 -3.52
N GLY A 141 11.17 22.27 -4.82
CA GLY A 141 11.07 23.53 -5.57
C GLY A 141 9.67 24.15 -5.51
N LYS A 142 8.62 23.33 -5.43
CA LYS A 142 7.23 23.82 -5.47
C LYS A 142 6.64 24.04 -4.06
N TYR A 143 6.95 23.17 -3.09
CA TYR A 143 6.23 23.13 -1.82
C TYR A 143 7.13 23.36 -0.59
N ARG A 144 8.45 23.30 -0.74
CA ARG A 144 9.44 23.46 0.35
C ARG A 144 9.06 22.62 1.59
N PRO A 145 8.92 21.28 1.44
CA PRO A 145 8.53 20.42 2.55
C PRO A 145 9.64 20.31 3.60
N ASP A 146 9.26 20.18 4.87
CA ASP A 146 10.13 19.78 5.97
C ASP A 146 10.43 18.27 5.85
N VAL A 147 9.42 17.52 5.39
CA VAL A 147 9.47 16.05 5.29
C VAL A 147 8.88 15.57 3.96
N ILE A 148 9.58 14.65 3.30
CA ILE A 148 9.07 13.88 2.18
C ILE A 148 8.81 12.44 2.65
N VAL A 149 7.59 11.94 2.45
CA VAL A 149 7.23 10.54 2.68
C VAL A 149 7.20 9.80 1.34
N LEU A 150 8.04 8.79 1.21
CA LEU A 150 8.14 7.96 0.00
C LEU A 150 7.26 6.73 0.13
N ASP A 151 6.36 6.53 -0.82
CA ASP A 151 5.54 5.33 -0.93
C ASP A 151 6.27 4.24 -1.73
N ASP A 152 6.31 3.00 -1.19
CA ASP A 152 6.99 1.81 -1.73
C ASP A 152 8.43 2.08 -2.18
N ALA A 153 9.27 2.59 -1.27
CA ALA A 153 10.63 3.01 -1.63
C ALA A 153 11.78 2.31 -0.88
N PHE A 154 11.53 1.26 -0.10
CA PHE A 154 12.58 0.55 0.64
C PHE A 154 13.70 0.03 -0.27
N GLN A 155 13.36 -0.44 -1.49
CA GLN A 155 14.30 -0.89 -2.52
C GLN A 155 15.00 0.25 -3.26
N HIS A 156 14.61 1.53 -3.04
CA HIS A 156 15.13 2.65 -3.82
C HIS A 156 16.41 3.24 -3.20
N LEU A 157 17.51 2.48 -3.22
CA LEU A 157 18.78 2.82 -2.58
C LEU A 157 19.50 4.05 -3.20
N LYS A 158 19.06 4.50 -4.39
CA LYS A 158 19.60 5.71 -5.05
C LYS A 158 19.31 7.02 -4.31
N LEU A 159 18.36 7.00 -3.38
CA LEU A 159 17.99 8.15 -2.56
C LEU A 159 18.25 7.82 -1.09
N LYS A 160 19.00 8.69 -0.39
CA LYS A 160 19.19 8.58 1.06
C LYS A 160 17.87 8.84 1.78
N ARG A 161 17.62 8.11 2.85
CA ARG A 161 16.46 8.27 3.74
C ARG A 161 16.93 8.44 5.15
N ASP A 162 16.27 9.30 5.91
CA ASP A 162 16.50 9.45 7.34
C ASP A 162 15.82 8.32 8.13
N LEU A 163 14.70 7.80 7.61
CA LEU A 163 13.90 6.76 8.26
C LEU A 163 13.35 5.78 7.23
N ASP A 164 13.66 4.49 7.41
CA ASP A 164 13.04 3.39 6.66
C ASP A 164 12.07 2.62 7.56
N LEU A 165 10.76 2.69 7.26
CA LEU A 165 9.71 1.93 7.91
C LEU A 165 9.35 0.72 7.06
N VAL A 166 9.56 -0.48 7.60
CA VAL A 166 9.34 -1.74 6.85
C VAL A 166 8.10 -2.46 7.37
N LEU A 167 7.14 -2.64 6.48
CA LEU A 167 5.88 -3.32 6.76
C LEU A 167 6.02 -4.82 6.55
N LEU A 168 5.54 -5.58 7.51
CA LEU A 168 5.52 -7.03 7.50
C LEU A 168 4.09 -7.50 7.83
N ASP A 169 3.57 -8.43 7.06
CA ASP A 169 2.26 -9.04 7.33
C ASP A 169 2.35 -9.96 8.55
N HIS A 170 1.49 -9.76 9.57
CA HIS A 170 1.57 -10.53 10.82
C HIS A 170 1.43 -12.04 10.63
N MET A 171 0.67 -12.50 9.64
CA MET A 171 0.49 -13.92 9.37
C MET A 171 1.71 -14.56 8.68
N ARG A 172 2.39 -13.80 7.82
CA ARG A 172 3.50 -14.29 7.01
C ARG A 172 4.54 -13.20 6.78
N PRO A 173 5.27 -12.75 7.83
CA PRO A 173 6.18 -11.59 7.74
C PRO A 173 7.25 -11.74 6.65
N PHE A 174 7.65 -12.98 6.35
CA PHE A 174 8.68 -13.30 5.34
C PHE A 174 8.13 -14.15 4.18
N GLY A 175 6.79 -14.24 4.03
CA GLY A 175 6.16 -15.08 3.02
C GLY A 175 6.55 -16.56 3.19
N ASN A 176 7.03 -17.18 2.11
CA ASN A 176 7.59 -18.55 2.14
C ASN A 176 9.11 -18.57 2.34
N THR A 177 9.71 -17.49 2.82
CA THR A 177 11.15 -17.30 3.09
C THR A 177 12.08 -17.37 1.87
N HIS A 178 11.52 -17.54 0.66
CA HIS A 178 12.29 -17.58 -0.56
C HIS A 178 12.22 -16.25 -1.32
N LEU A 179 13.34 -15.91 -1.96
CA LEU A 179 13.42 -14.75 -2.85
C LEU A 179 12.70 -15.03 -4.17
N LEU A 180 12.33 -13.97 -4.88
CA LEU A 180 11.85 -14.04 -6.24
C LEU A 180 12.84 -14.79 -7.13
N PRO A 181 12.37 -15.56 -8.12
CA PRO A 181 10.97 -15.86 -8.47
C PRO A 181 10.37 -17.05 -7.71
N ARG A 182 11.13 -17.77 -6.86
CA ARG A 182 10.66 -18.94 -6.12
C ARG A 182 9.70 -18.58 -4.99
N GLY A 183 9.85 -17.41 -4.42
CA GLY A 183 9.04 -16.93 -3.30
C GLY A 183 8.62 -15.48 -3.41
N ALA A 184 8.16 -14.94 -2.29
CA ALA A 184 7.60 -13.61 -2.21
C ALA A 184 8.62 -12.51 -1.85
N LEU A 185 9.84 -12.86 -1.41
CA LEU A 185 10.82 -11.87 -0.97
C LEU A 185 11.42 -11.09 -2.15
N ARG A 186 11.32 -9.76 -2.11
CA ARG A 186 12.00 -8.82 -3.02
C ARG A 186 13.45 -8.63 -2.62
N GLU A 187 13.77 -8.76 -1.33
CA GLU A 187 15.10 -8.64 -0.75
C GLU A 187 15.30 -9.70 0.34
N PRO A 188 16.56 -10.10 0.62
CA PRO A 188 16.85 -11.00 1.74
C PRO A 188 16.36 -10.42 3.07
N VAL A 189 15.95 -11.26 4.01
CA VAL A 189 15.51 -10.82 5.34
C VAL A 189 16.58 -9.98 6.07
N SER A 190 17.87 -10.26 5.81
CA SER A 190 18.99 -9.46 6.34
C SER A 190 18.93 -7.97 5.94
N SER A 191 18.15 -7.61 4.91
CA SER A 191 17.94 -6.20 4.54
C SER A 191 17.16 -5.40 5.59
N LEU A 192 16.46 -6.07 6.51
CA LEU A 192 15.82 -5.42 7.67
C LEU A 192 16.80 -4.65 8.55
N ALA A 193 18.09 -5.03 8.56
CA ALA A 193 19.13 -4.27 9.28
C ALA A 193 19.25 -2.80 8.83
N ARG A 194 18.67 -2.41 7.69
CA ARG A 194 18.60 -1.02 7.24
C ARG A 194 17.38 -0.28 7.76
N SER A 195 16.37 -1.01 8.27
CA SER A 195 15.14 -0.37 8.73
C SER A 195 15.34 0.32 10.07
N ALA A 196 14.68 1.46 10.25
CA ALA A 196 14.62 2.16 11.52
C ALA A 196 13.57 1.54 12.45
N ALA A 197 12.52 0.96 11.88
CA ALA A 197 11.51 0.17 12.56
C ALA A 197 10.84 -0.83 11.60
N CYS A 198 10.38 -1.95 12.16
CA CYS A 198 9.46 -2.86 11.51
C CYS A 198 8.04 -2.62 12.02
N ILE A 199 7.04 -2.74 11.14
CA ILE A 199 5.64 -2.60 11.52
C ILE A 199 4.91 -3.87 11.09
N LEU A 200 4.44 -4.66 12.07
CA LEU A 200 3.54 -5.76 11.81
C LEU A 200 2.16 -5.19 11.50
N THR A 201 1.69 -5.45 10.30
CA THR A 201 0.42 -4.92 9.81
C THR A 201 -0.70 -5.96 9.87
N ARG A 202 -1.96 -5.45 9.87
CA ARG A 202 -3.18 -6.28 9.87
C ARG A 202 -3.36 -7.15 11.11
N CYS A 203 -2.71 -6.82 12.22
CA CYS A 203 -2.96 -7.51 13.48
C CYS A 203 -4.45 -7.43 13.81
N ARG A 204 -5.08 -8.58 14.08
CA ARG A 204 -6.51 -8.68 14.40
C ARG A 204 -6.67 -9.10 15.86
N VAL A 205 -7.78 -8.74 16.45
CA VAL A 205 -8.21 -9.29 17.75
C VAL A 205 -8.37 -10.80 17.60
N GLY A 206 -7.86 -11.57 18.56
CA GLY A 206 -7.87 -13.04 18.52
C GLY A 206 -6.68 -13.67 17.76
N ALA A 207 -5.72 -12.88 17.27
CA ALA A 207 -4.52 -13.35 16.58
C ALA A 207 -3.24 -13.16 17.42
N GLU A 208 -3.37 -13.03 18.75
CA GLU A 208 -2.28 -12.64 19.66
C GLU A 208 -1.11 -13.63 19.57
N GLU A 209 -1.38 -14.94 19.50
CA GLU A 209 -0.35 -15.98 19.41
C GLU A 209 0.45 -15.85 18.09
N ALA A 210 -0.23 -15.65 16.97
CA ALA A 210 0.42 -15.44 15.67
C ALA A 210 1.26 -14.16 15.64
N VAL A 211 0.77 -13.09 16.28
CA VAL A 211 1.49 -11.82 16.42
C VAL A 211 2.75 -12.04 17.27
N MET A 212 2.65 -12.70 18.41
CA MET A 212 3.79 -12.98 19.30
C MET A 212 4.84 -13.86 18.61
N SER A 213 4.41 -14.89 17.87
CA SER A 213 5.32 -15.73 17.07
C SER A 213 6.08 -14.93 16.02
N SER A 214 5.37 -14.02 15.31
CA SER A 214 5.97 -13.15 14.30
C SER A 214 6.94 -12.13 14.91
N LEU A 215 6.61 -11.55 16.07
CA LEU A 215 7.50 -10.67 16.83
C LEU A 215 8.79 -11.37 17.22
N ALA A 216 8.71 -12.58 17.79
CA ALA A 216 9.87 -13.39 18.15
C ALA A 216 10.74 -13.71 16.92
N GLY A 217 10.11 -14.09 15.80
CA GLY A 217 10.81 -14.35 14.54
C GLY A 217 11.56 -13.12 14.00
N ILE A 218 10.94 -11.93 14.05
CA ILE A 218 11.59 -10.69 13.62
C ILE A 218 12.75 -10.34 14.55
N GLN A 219 12.56 -10.41 15.87
CA GLN A 219 13.61 -10.11 16.84
C GLN A 219 14.82 -11.05 16.73
N GLY A 220 14.56 -12.34 16.41
CA GLY A 220 15.63 -13.32 16.16
C GLY A 220 16.47 -13.01 14.91
N LEU A 221 15.86 -12.43 13.89
CA LEU A 221 16.51 -12.13 12.60
C LEU A 221 17.07 -10.71 12.49
N ALA A 222 16.49 -9.78 13.24
CA ALA A 222 16.85 -8.37 13.25
C ALA A 222 16.83 -7.81 14.69
N PRO A 223 17.75 -8.27 15.56
CA PRO A 223 17.78 -7.87 16.96
C PRO A 223 18.03 -6.38 17.12
N GLY A 224 17.32 -5.74 18.05
CA GLY A 224 17.46 -4.32 18.37
C GLY A 224 16.68 -3.37 17.45
N ILE A 225 15.99 -3.85 16.42
CA ILE A 225 15.09 -3.03 15.61
C ILE A 225 13.73 -2.93 16.33
N PRO A 226 13.21 -1.72 16.59
CA PRO A 226 11.88 -1.53 17.15
C PRO A 226 10.81 -2.18 16.26
N VAL A 227 9.86 -2.88 16.87
CA VAL A 227 8.73 -3.48 16.16
C VAL A 227 7.43 -2.94 16.75
N PHE A 228 6.60 -2.35 15.90
CA PHE A 228 5.26 -1.87 16.24
C PHE A 228 4.21 -2.80 15.63
N THR A 229 3.09 -2.95 16.29
CA THR A 229 1.92 -3.66 15.76
C THR A 229 0.87 -2.67 15.31
N SER A 230 0.22 -2.94 14.18
CA SER A 230 -0.87 -2.12 13.68
C SER A 230 -1.99 -2.97 13.10
N SER A 231 -3.22 -2.48 13.23
CA SER A 231 -4.43 -3.07 12.66
C SER A 231 -4.93 -2.25 11.48
N HIS A 232 -5.73 -2.87 10.63
CA HIS A 232 -6.52 -2.20 9.62
C HIS A 232 -7.94 -2.02 10.15
N VAL A 233 -8.35 -0.77 10.32
CA VAL A 233 -9.71 -0.41 10.71
C VAL A 233 -10.48 -0.07 9.44
N PRO A 234 -11.49 -0.87 9.06
CA PRO A 234 -12.28 -0.58 7.88
C PRO A 234 -13.17 0.64 8.10
N TYR A 235 -13.44 1.34 7.02
CA TYR A 235 -14.47 2.37 6.92
C TYR A 235 -15.08 2.29 5.53
N TRP A 236 -16.25 2.90 5.36
CA TRP A 236 -16.91 2.93 4.09
C TRP A 236 -17.61 4.27 3.87
N TYR A 237 -17.97 4.57 2.63
CA TYR A 237 -18.77 5.70 2.23
C TYR A 237 -19.64 5.34 1.02
N ALA A 238 -20.79 5.98 0.86
CA ALA A 238 -21.63 5.80 -0.31
C ALA A 238 -21.30 6.85 -1.38
N VAL A 239 -21.35 6.43 -2.64
CA VAL A 239 -21.22 7.30 -3.81
C VAL A 239 -22.59 7.41 -4.46
N HIS A 240 -23.19 8.59 -4.41
CA HIS A 240 -24.51 8.86 -4.99
C HIS A 240 -24.43 9.18 -6.48
N ARG A 241 -25.56 9.01 -7.18
CA ARG A 241 -25.68 9.35 -8.61
C ARG A 241 -25.35 10.83 -8.83
N GLY A 242 -24.40 11.11 -9.75
CA GLY A 242 -24.09 12.46 -10.20
C GLY A 242 -23.03 13.21 -9.39
N GLU A 243 -22.50 12.63 -8.32
CA GLU A 243 -21.35 13.23 -7.62
C GLU A 243 -20.08 13.03 -8.42
N HIS A 244 -19.80 13.98 -9.32
CA HIS A 244 -18.56 14.05 -10.07
C HIS A 244 -17.53 14.91 -9.34
N LYS A 245 -16.34 14.33 -9.10
CA LYS A 245 -15.06 15.03 -9.06
C LYS A 245 -14.89 16.22 -8.11
N SER A 246 -15.65 16.36 -7.05
CA SER A 246 -15.22 17.32 -6.04
C SER A 246 -14.30 16.65 -5.03
N PHE A 247 -13.18 17.29 -4.73
CA PHE A 247 -12.32 17.00 -3.58
C PHE A 247 -13.09 16.98 -2.25
N GLU A 248 -14.35 17.39 -2.31
CA GLU A 248 -15.27 17.45 -1.18
C GLU A 248 -15.84 16.08 -0.78
N ALA A 249 -15.74 15.07 -1.64
CA ALA A 249 -15.98 13.69 -1.25
C ALA A 249 -14.86 13.16 -0.33
N VAL A 250 -14.56 13.90 0.74
CA VAL A 250 -14.04 13.26 1.94
C VAL A 250 -15.15 12.35 2.38
N PRO A 251 -14.87 11.05 2.52
CA PRO A 251 -15.84 10.14 3.06
C PRO A 251 -16.44 10.80 4.31
N ASN A 252 -17.71 11.15 4.28
CA ASN A 252 -18.43 11.34 5.51
C ASN A 252 -18.29 10.00 6.21
N VAL A 253 -17.41 9.93 7.20
CA VAL A 253 -17.32 8.76 8.08
C VAL A 253 -18.69 8.71 8.71
N PHE A 254 -19.51 7.77 8.23
CA PHE A 254 -20.89 7.65 8.65
C PHE A 254 -20.96 7.61 10.16
N SER A 255 -21.95 8.29 10.72
CA SER A 255 -22.20 8.22 12.15
C SER A 255 -22.61 6.79 12.53
N ALA A 256 -22.52 6.44 13.81
CA ALA A 256 -22.99 5.14 14.30
C ALA A 256 -24.45 4.84 13.89
N LYS A 257 -25.28 5.88 13.71
CA LYS A 257 -26.67 5.74 13.21
C LYS A 257 -26.74 5.31 11.75
N ASP A 258 -25.86 5.85 10.89
CA ASP A 258 -25.81 5.46 9.48
C ASP A 258 -25.35 4.01 9.34
N PHE A 259 -24.42 3.60 10.21
CA PHE A 259 -23.92 2.23 10.27
C PHE A 259 -25.05 1.22 10.59
N ASP A 260 -25.90 1.53 11.58
CA ASP A 260 -27.03 0.65 11.95
C ASP A 260 -28.10 0.56 10.85
N GLN A 261 -28.33 1.63 10.09
CA GLN A 261 -29.27 1.59 8.95
C GLN A 261 -28.76 0.77 7.77
N MET A 262 -27.45 0.63 7.63
CA MET A 262 -26.82 -0.10 6.52
C MET A 262 -26.53 -1.57 6.86
N LYS A 263 -26.52 -1.95 8.14
CA LYS A 263 -26.44 -3.35 8.57
C LYS A 263 -27.53 -4.18 7.89
N HIS A 264 -27.14 -5.37 7.47
CA HIS A 264 -28.03 -6.35 6.81
C HIS A 264 -28.51 -5.95 5.40
N ARG A 265 -28.05 -4.81 4.83
CA ARG A 265 -28.34 -4.52 3.42
C ARG A 265 -27.67 -5.57 2.53
N LYS A 266 -28.39 -5.97 1.50
CA LYS A 266 -27.91 -6.92 0.51
C LYS A 266 -26.95 -6.20 -0.44
N VAL A 267 -25.69 -6.65 -0.48
CA VAL A 267 -24.67 -6.05 -1.32
C VAL A 267 -24.06 -7.06 -2.26
N PHE A 268 -23.77 -6.64 -3.49
CA PHE A 268 -22.98 -7.39 -4.44
C PHE A 268 -21.55 -6.82 -4.45
N CYS A 269 -20.58 -7.68 -4.16
CA CYS A 269 -19.16 -7.32 -4.09
C CYS A 269 -18.51 -7.45 -5.46
N PHE A 270 -17.58 -6.54 -5.76
CA PHE A 270 -16.62 -6.73 -6.84
C PHE A 270 -15.29 -6.08 -6.49
N SER A 271 -14.20 -6.71 -6.89
CA SER A 271 -12.85 -6.17 -6.63
C SER A 271 -11.78 -6.76 -7.55
N GLY A 272 -10.80 -5.94 -7.89
CA GLY A 272 -9.58 -6.28 -8.63
C GLY A 272 -8.34 -5.99 -7.81
N ILE A 273 -8.24 -6.63 -6.64
CA ILE A 273 -7.10 -6.51 -5.72
C ILE A 273 -6.45 -7.87 -5.47
N ALA A 274 -5.21 -7.87 -5.01
CA ALA A 274 -4.43 -9.08 -4.79
C ALA A 274 -5.00 -10.04 -3.71
N ARG A 275 -5.96 -9.58 -2.88
CA ARG A 275 -6.55 -10.35 -1.77
C ARG A 275 -8.05 -10.09 -1.68
N ASN A 276 -8.82 -10.74 -2.55
CA ASN A 276 -10.27 -10.63 -2.58
C ASN A 276 -10.93 -11.22 -1.32
N ASP A 277 -10.36 -12.30 -0.76
CA ASP A 277 -10.83 -12.90 0.49
C ASP A 277 -10.81 -11.90 1.67
N ASP A 278 -9.71 -11.12 1.81
CA ASP A 278 -9.60 -10.10 2.86
C ASP A 278 -10.68 -9.00 2.70
N PHE A 279 -11.02 -8.65 1.47
CA PHE A 279 -12.09 -7.69 1.18
C PHE A 279 -13.46 -8.26 1.57
N GLN A 280 -13.75 -9.50 1.18
CA GLN A 280 -15.03 -10.16 1.52
C GLN A 280 -15.19 -10.29 3.03
N HIS A 281 -14.14 -10.70 3.75
CA HIS A 281 -14.15 -10.73 5.21
C HIS A 281 -14.42 -9.34 5.80
N THR A 282 -13.76 -8.30 5.29
CA THR A 282 -13.99 -6.92 5.73
C THR A 282 -15.43 -6.48 5.54
N VAL A 283 -16.06 -6.83 4.41
CA VAL A 283 -17.47 -6.49 4.13
C VAL A 283 -18.40 -7.22 5.09
N ASN A 284 -18.14 -8.49 5.38
CA ASN A 284 -18.91 -9.27 6.36
C ASN A 284 -18.75 -8.71 7.78
N ASP A 285 -17.52 -8.36 8.19
CA ASP A 285 -17.24 -7.76 9.50
C ASP A 285 -17.94 -6.40 9.69
N LEU A 286 -18.15 -5.66 8.59
CA LEU A 286 -18.96 -4.44 8.57
C LEU A 286 -20.49 -4.71 8.70
N GLY A 287 -20.93 -5.98 8.71
CA GLY A 287 -22.31 -6.37 8.92
C GLY A 287 -23.18 -6.32 7.67
N PHE A 288 -22.61 -6.17 6.46
CA PHE A 288 -23.36 -6.28 5.21
C PHE A 288 -23.69 -7.74 4.89
N LYS A 289 -24.82 -7.95 4.22
CA LYS A 289 -25.20 -9.25 3.67
C LYS A 289 -24.69 -9.39 2.24
N VAL A 290 -23.56 -10.08 2.06
CA VAL A 290 -23.00 -10.33 0.73
C VAL A 290 -23.89 -11.31 -0.03
N THR A 291 -24.41 -10.91 -1.19
CA THR A 291 -25.24 -11.75 -2.09
C THR A 291 -24.44 -12.41 -3.20
N GLY A 292 -23.27 -11.86 -3.53
CA GLY A 292 -22.34 -12.39 -4.52
C GLY A 292 -21.06 -11.60 -4.55
N LEU A 293 -20.03 -12.19 -5.17
CA LEU A 293 -18.71 -11.57 -5.37
C LEU A 293 -18.25 -11.83 -6.81
N LEU A 294 -17.80 -10.79 -7.49
CA LEU A 294 -17.15 -10.88 -8.80
C LEU A 294 -15.70 -10.42 -8.64
N GLU A 295 -14.77 -11.33 -8.91
CA GLU A 295 -13.35 -11.10 -8.78
C GLU A 295 -12.71 -10.76 -10.12
N PHE A 296 -11.87 -9.75 -10.12
CA PHE A 296 -11.04 -9.33 -11.24
C PHE A 296 -9.55 -9.50 -10.91
N SER A 297 -8.71 -9.48 -11.92
CA SER A 297 -7.26 -9.49 -11.72
C SER A 297 -6.78 -8.22 -10.99
N ASP A 298 -5.68 -8.33 -10.24
CA ASP A 298 -5.09 -7.15 -9.57
C ASP A 298 -4.71 -6.06 -10.60
N HIS A 299 -5.09 -4.83 -10.31
CA HIS A 299 -4.98 -3.68 -11.21
C HIS A 299 -5.87 -3.75 -12.48
N HIS A 300 -7.00 -4.47 -12.42
CA HIS A 300 -7.95 -4.52 -13.52
C HIS A 300 -8.46 -3.12 -13.91
N GLN A 301 -8.50 -2.85 -15.21
CA GLN A 301 -9.10 -1.64 -15.77
C GLN A 301 -10.54 -1.95 -16.17
N TYR A 302 -11.49 -1.37 -15.47
CA TYR A 302 -12.90 -1.65 -15.68
C TYR A 302 -13.40 -1.07 -17.00
N THR A 303 -13.99 -1.92 -17.83
CA THR A 303 -14.65 -1.57 -19.07
C THR A 303 -16.15 -1.33 -18.85
N GLU A 304 -16.84 -0.80 -19.86
CA GLU A 304 -18.30 -0.68 -19.82
C GLU A 304 -18.99 -2.06 -19.75
N ASP A 305 -18.42 -3.07 -20.43
CA ASP A 305 -18.92 -4.45 -20.40
C ASP A 305 -18.73 -5.09 -19.01
N ASP A 306 -17.62 -4.80 -18.33
CA ASP A 306 -17.43 -5.23 -16.94
C ASP A 306 -18.50 -4.62 -16.02
N LEU A 307 -18.76 -3.32 -16.15
CA LEU A 307 -19.79 -2.64 -15.35
C LEU A 307 -21.19 -3.18 -15.65
N ALA A 308 -21.53 -3.43 -16.91
CA ALA A 308 -22.79 -4.06 -17.28
C ALA A 308 -22.92 -5.47 -16.70
N THR A 309 -21.82 -6.24 -16.68
CA THR A 309 -21.78 -7.58 -16.08
C THR A 309 -21.97 -7.52 -14.56
N ILE A 310 -21.27 -6.59 -13.88
CA ILE A 310 -21.42 -6.36 -12.43
C ILE A 310 -22.88 -6.03 -12.08
N LEU A 311 -23.50 -5.10 -12.84
CA LEU A 311 -24.88 -4.67 -12.60
C LEU A 311 -25.89 -5.81 -12.83
N ARG A 312 -25.70 -6.60 -13.88
CA ARG A 312 -26.53 -7.78 -14.17
C ARG A 312 -26.42 -8.80 -13.04
N CYS A 313 -25.20 -9.18 -12.64
CA CYS A 313 -24.98 -10.14 -11.55
C CYS A 313 -25.57 -9.63 -10.22
N ALA A 314 -25.46 -8.34 -9.92
CA ALA A 314 -26.08 -7.74 -8.74
C ALA A 314 -27.59 -7.83 -8.78
N GLY A 315 -28.23 -7.57 -9.93
CA GLY A 315 -29.67 -7.71 -10.14
C GLY A 315 -30.13 -9.17 -9.97
N ASP A 316 -29.42 -10.12 -10.59
CA ASP A 316 -29.74 -11.55 -10.52
C ASP A 316 -29.67 -12.10 -9.08
N THR A 317 -28.81 -11.55 -8.23
CA THR A 317 -28.67 -11.94 -6.81
C THR A 317 -29.59 -11.15 -5.86
N GLY A 318 -30.36 -10.18 -6.38
CA GLY A 318 -31.25 -9.33 -5.60
C GLY A 318 -30.51 -8.41 -4.64
N ALA A 319 -29.34 -7.93 -5.03
CA ALA A 319 -28.58 -6.94 -4.29
C ALA A 319 -29.23 -5.56 -4.39
N ASP A 320 -29.24 -4.82 -3.29
CA ASP A 320 -29.72 -3.44 -3.23
C ASP A 320 -28.65 -2.44 -3.66
N ARG A 321 -27.39 -2.80 -3.48
CA ARG A 321 -26.21 -1.93 -3.69
C ARG A 321 -24.99 -2.71 -4.17
N LEU A 322 -24.09 -1.98 -4.80
CA LEU A 322 -22.74 -2.46 -5.12
C LEU A 322 -21.79 -2.10 -3.98
N ILE A 323 -20.76 -2.93 -3.80
CA ILE A 323 -19.68 -2.64 -2.86
C ILE A 323 -18.31 -2.98 -3.49
N THR A 324 -17.36 -2.09 -3.33
CA THR A 324 -16.01 -2.26 -3.89
C THR A 324 -14.94 -1.62 -3.00
N THR A 325 -13.69 -1.73 -3.39
CA THR A 325 -12.56 -1.10 -2.69
C THR A 325 -12.30 0.32 -3.19
N GLU A 326 -11.59 1.14 -2.39
CA GLU A 326 -11.13 2.47 -2.83
C GLU A 326 -10.22 2.39 -4.08
N LYS A 327 -9.42 1.33 -4.17
CA LYS A 327 -8.52 1.09 -5.29
C LYS A 327 -9.28 0.87 -6.59
N ASP A 328 -10.35 0.09 -6.52
CA ASP A 328 -11.22 -0.19 -7.66
C ASP A 328 -12.08 1.03 -8.00
N HIS A 329 -12.61 1.71 -6.99
CA HIS A 329 -13.37 2.95 -7.19
C HIS A 329 -12.56 4.01 -7.95
N ALA A 330 -11.28 4.17 -7.64
CA ALA A 330 -10.40 5.09 -8.37
C ALA A 330 -10.35 4.82 -9.87
N ARG A 331 -10.53 3.56 -10.29
CA ARG A 331 -10.54 3.14 -11.71
C ARG A 331 -11.91 3.26 -12.36
N ILE A 332 -12.99 3.22 -11.57
CA ILE A 332 -14.38 3.31 -12.06
C ILE A 332 -14.85 4.76 -12.19
N ALA A 333 -14.35 5.67 -11.36
CA ALA A 333 -14.78 7.06 -11.27
C ALA A 333 -14.76 7.83 -12.61
N PHE A 334 -14.05 7.31 -13.62
CA PHE A 334 -13.98 7.87 -14.98
C PHE A 334 -15.06 7.36 -15.94
N ARG A 335 -15.79 6.30 -15.60
CA ARG A 335 -16.73 5.62 -16.49
C ARG A 335 -18.17 6.14 -16.43
N GLY A 336 -18.42 7.17 -15.63
CA GLY A 336 -19.73 7.79 -15.49
C GLY A 336 -20.56 7.27 -14.30
N PRO A 337 -21.79 7.80 -14.10
CA PRO A 337 -22.62 7.45 -12.97
C PRO A 337 -23.13 6.01 -13.10
N LEU A 338 -23.00 5.24 -12.03
CA LEU A 338 -23.59 3.90 -11.94
C LEU A 338 -25.12 4.02 -11.67
N PRO A 339 -25.94 3.12 -12.27
CA PRO A 339 -27.39 3.12 -12.05
C PRO A 339 -27.78 2.63 -10.64
N MET A 340 -26.86 2.00 -9.93
CA MET A 340 -27.01 1.48 -8.57
C MET A 340 -26.07 2.21 -7.62
N GLU A 341 -26.50 2.43 -6.36
CA GLU A 341 -25.65 3.05 -5.34
C GLU A 341 -24.42 2.20 -5.09
N LEU A 342 -23.25 2.84 -5.09
CA LEU A 342 -21.97 2.20 -4.86
C LEU A 342 -21.44 2.53 -3.46
N ILE A 343 -21.15 1.51 -2.67
CA ILE A 343 -20.45 1.61 -1.40
C ILE A 343 -18.96 1.36 -1.67
N VAL A 344 -18.12 2.25 -1.15
CA VAL A 344 -16.68 2.11 -1.25
C VAL A 344 -16.09 1.83 0.12
N VAL A 345 -15.35 0.73 0.22
CA VAL A 345 -14.66 0.33 1.45
C VAL A 345 -13.19 0.71 1.39
N GLY A 346 -12.74 1.42 2.40
CA GLY A 346 -11.35 1.75 2.63
C GLY A 346 -10.85 1.21 3.97
N VAL A 347 -9.56 1.34 4.20
CA VAL A 347 -8.93 0.96 5.46
C VAL A 347 -8.07 2.09 6.01
N LYS A 348 -8.13 2.31 7.33
CA LYS A 348 -7.25 3.17 8.09
C LYS A 348 -6.29 2.30 8.91
N VAL A 349 -5.08 2.79 9.11
CA VAL A 349 -4.14 2.18 10.04
C VAL A 349 -4.43 2.69 11.44
N SER A 350 -4.41 1.80 12.42
CA SER A 350 -4.44 2.10 13.84
C SER A 350 -3.34 1.32 14.56
N PHE A 351 -2.62 1.99 15.43
CA PHE A 351 -1.65 1.35 16.33
C PHE A 351 -2.27 1.02 17.70
N GLY A 352 -3.55 1.33 17.90
CA GLY A 352 -4.25 1.12 19.18
C GLY A 352 -3.51 1.80 20.33
N ASP A 353 -3.22 1.06 21.39
CA ASP A 353 -2.50 1.59 22.56
C ASP A 353 -1.08 2.06 22.25
N ASN A 354 -0.50 1.62 21.12
CA ASN A 354 0.83 2.02 20.67
C ASN A 354 0.86 3.31 19.83
N ASP A 355 -0.28 3.98 19.59
CA ASP A 355 -0.33 5.21 18.78
C ASP A 355 0.64 6.28 19.31
N ARG A 356 0.65 6.52 20.63
CA ARG A 356 1.56 7.50 21.25
C ARG A 356 3.02 7.09 21.11
N SER A 357 3.33 5.82 21.31
CA SER A 357 4.71 5.30 21.21
C SER A 357 5.24 5.42 19.79
N PHE A 358 4.41 5.13 18.78
CA PHE A 358 4.78 5.28 17.38
C PHE A 358 4.96 6.74 16.98
N SER A 359 4.05 7.63 17.40
CA SER A 359 4.16 9.07 17.16
C SER A 359 5.43 9.65 17.80
N SER A 360 5.73 9.31 19.05
CA SER A 360 6.98 9.73 19.73
C SER A 360 8.21 9.21 18.99
N PHE A 361 8.20 7.94 18.57
CA PHE A 361 9.28 7.37 17.78
C PHE A 361 9.54 8.16 16.49
N LEU A 362 8.49 8.54 15.75
CA LEU A 362 8.63 9.35 14.54
C LEU A 362 9.25 10.72 14.85
N HIS A 363 8.75 11.41 15.86
CA HIS A 363 9.25 12.73 16.25
C HIS A 363 10.71 12.69 16.69
N ASP A 364 11.08 11.77 17.56
CA ASP A 364 12.44 11.63 18.10
C ASP A 364 13.45 11.33 16.98
N ARG A 365 13.06 10.49 16.04
CA ARG A 365 13.95 10.10 14.92
C ARG A 365 14.14 11.20 13.88
N LEU A 366 13.12 12.00 13.65
CA LEU A 366 13.21 13.10 12.70
C LEU A 366 13.90 14.33 13.28
N LYS A 367 13.96 14.45 14.61
CA LYS A 367 14.50 15.65 15.32
C LYS A 367 13.94 16.94 14.72
N LEU A 368 12.65 16.93 14.40
CA LEU A 368 11.97 18.11 13.93
C LEU A 368 11.78 19.06 15.12
N SER A 369 12.41 20.23 15.07
CA SER A 369 12.18 21.29 16.05
C SER A 369 10.77 21.85 15.82
N THR A 370 9.94 21.83 16.83
CA THR A 370 8.63 22.50 16.86
C THR A 370 8.80 24.01 16.90
#